data_877ed5b9fb52911d638813828c6ad392
#
_entry.id   877ed5b9fb52911d638813828c6ad392
#
_cell.length_a   1.000
_cell.length_b   1.000
_cell.length_c   1.000
_cell.angle_alpha   90.00
_cell.angle_beta   90.00
_cell.angle_gamma   90.00
#
_symmetry.space_group_name_H-M   'P 1'
#
loop_
_entity.id
_entity.type
_entity.pdbx_description
1 polymer ?
#
loop_
_entity_poly.entity_id
_entity_poly.type
_entity_poly.pdbx_seq_one_letter_code
_entity_poly.pdbx_strand_id
1 'polypeptide(L)'
;MLRRSLPPAAAAEKEVAMYFIGIDLGTSACKLLLVDEVGAIVNEVTHEYPLIFPHPGWSEQKPEDWWSAVVTGVPELLRGFDASEVAGIGSGGQMHGLVALDEADNVIRPAILWNDGRTSKEVDYLNNVVGKDKLSSLTANIAFAGFTAPKLLWMRENEPENFKKIAKIMLPKDYLTYKLTGVHACDYSDASGMLLLDVQHKCWSQEMLDICGIHKSQMPKLYESFEVVGQLTKEAAQTLG
;
A
#
# COMPACT_ATOMS: atom_id res chain seq x y z
N MET A 1 9.85 -72.23 14.75
CA MET A 1 9.77 -70.84 15.22
C MET A 1 9.87 -69.89 14.00
N LEU A 2 8.76 -69.41 13.49
CA LEU A 2 8.72 -68.49 12.37
C LEU A 2 8.77 -67.05 12.95
N ARG A 3 9.87 -66.34 12.68
CA ARG A 3 9.94 -64.86 12.95
C ARG A 3 9.09 -64.13 11.92
N ARG A 4 7.97 -63.51 12.38
CA ARG A 4 7.24 -62.53 11.59
C ARG A 4 8.07 -61.24 11.54
N SER A 5 8.51 -60.85 10.33
CA SER A 5 9.07 -59.53 10.06
C SER A 5 7.96 -58.47 10.21
N LEU A 6 8.16 -57.48 11.06
CA LEU A 6 7.33 -56.29 11.14
C LEU A 6 7.46 -55.53 9.81
N PRO A 7 6.35 -54.96 9.29
CA PRO A 7 6.43 -54.08 8.13
C PRO A 7 7.26 -52.84 8.49
N PRO A 8 7.95 -52.23 7.51
CA PRO A 8 8.65 -50.98 7.73
C PRO A 8 7.63 -49.91 8.16
N ALA A 9 8.01 -49.11 9.17
CA ALA A 9 7.23 -47.96 9.60
C ALA A 9 6.92 -47.09 8.35
N ALA A 10 5.66 -46.81 8.11
CA ALA A 10 5.25 -45.85 7.09
C ALA A 10 6.01 -44.55 7.35
N ALA A 11 6.71 -44.06 6.35
CA ALA A 11 7.28 -42.72 6.39
C ALA A 11 6.14 -41.77 6.70
N ALA A 12 6.22 -41.05 7.83
CA ALA A 12 5.29 -39.99 8.13
C ALA A 12 5.35 -39.04 6.94
N GLU A 13 4.22 -38.87 6.25
CA GLU A 13 4.08 -37.77 5.27
C GLU A 13 4.45 -36.51 6.04
N LYS A 14 5.46 -35.81 5.55
CA LYS A 14 5.86 -34.52 6.11
C LYS A 14 4.66 -33.60 5.90
N GLU A 15 3.96 -33.24 6.98
CA GLU A 15 2.91 -32.26 6.94
C GLU A 15 3.53 -30.99 6.33
N VAL A 16 3.07 -30.57 5.17
CA VAL A 16 3.62 -29.39 4.48
C VAL A 16 3.13 -28.20 5.28
N ALA A 17 4.03 -27.55 6.00
CA ALA A 17 3.71 -26.33 6.71
C ALA A 17 3.26 -25.26 5.69
N MET A 18 2.27 -24.46 6.06
CA MET A 18 1.78 -23.37 5.22
C MET A 18 1.89 -22.05 5.98
N TYR A 19 2.64 -21.10 5.39
CA TYR A 19 2.88 -19.81 6.00
C TYR A 19 2.28 -18.67 5.17
N PHE A 20 2.06 -17.55 5.85
CA PHE A 20 1.61 -16.29 5.25
C PHE A 20 2.53 -15.17 5.75
N ILE A 21 2.88 -14.24 4.87
CA ILE A 21 3.64 -13.04 5.23
C ILE A 21 2.67 -11.87 5.35
N GLY A 22 2.65 -11.23 6.52
CA GLY A 22 1.99 -9.95 6.76
C GLY A 22 3.01 -8.82 6.67
N ILE A 23 2.71 -7.79 5.89
CA ILE A 23 3.52 -6.55 5.78
C ILE A 23 2.69 -5.41 6.37
N ASP A 24 3.14 -4.84 7.49
CA ASP A 24 2.57 -3.64 8.09
C ASP A 24 3.49 -2.45 7.83
N LEU A 25 3.09 -1.59 6.89
CA LEU A 25 3.80 -0.37 6.53
C LEU A 25 3.41 0.75 7.49
N GLY A 26 4.08 0.86 8.63
CA GLY A 26 3.89 1.95 9.58
C GLY A 26 4.55 3.25 9.12
N THR A 27 4.34 4.33 9.89
CA THR A 27 4.94 5.65 9.59
C THR A 27 6.45 5.67 9.89
N SER A 28 6.92 4.92 10.88
CA SER A 28 8.33 4.93 11.31
C SER A 28 9.10 3.68 10.93
N ALA A 29 8.40 2.59 10.65
CA ALA A 29 8.99 1.28 10.37
C ALA A 29 8.04 0.41 9.57
N CYS A 30 8.59 -0.55 8.83
CA CYS A 30 7.87 -1.67 8.25
C CYS A 30 8.02 -2.89 9.16
N LYS A 31 6.91 -3.45 9.63
CA LYS A 31 6.87 -4.70 10.38
C LYS A 31 6.45 -5.84 9.46
N LEU A 32 7.23 -6.90 9.49
CA LEU A 32 6.98 -8.14 8.75
C LEU A 32 6.66 -9.26 9.73
N LEU A 33 5.60 -10.01 9.46
CA LEU A 33 5.16 -11.13 10.28
C LEU A 33 5.13 -12.40 9.42
N LEU A 34 5.65 -13.49 9.95
CA LEU A 34 5.41 -14.82 9.40
C LEU A 34 4.37 -15.51 10.29
N VAL A 35 3.27 -15.92 9.66
CA VAL A 35 2.11 -16.48 10.36
C VAL A 35 1.84 -17.88 9.81
N ASP A 36 1.57 -18.84 10.68
CA ASP A 36 1.18 -20.19 10.28
C ASP A 36 -0.31 -20.29 9.90
N GLU A 37 -0.73 -21.46 9.48
CA GLU A 37 -2.10 -21.76 9.05
C GLU A 37 -3.18 -21.64 10.14
N VAL A 38 -2.78 -21.65 11.42
CA VAL A 38 -3.69 -21.45 12.55
C VAL A 38 -3.69 -20.00 13.07
N GLY A 39 -2.91 -19.12 12.43
CA GLY A 39 -2.84 -17.70 12.75
C GLY A 39 -1.85 -17.35 13.86
N ALA A 40 -0.93 -18.28 14.22
CA ALA A 40 0.12 -17.96 15.17
C ALA A 40 1.31 -17.28 14.50
N ILE A 41 1.84 -16.22 15.12
CA ILE A 41 3.06 -15.55 14.65
C ILE A 41 4.25 -16.44 15.01
N VAL A 42 4.95 -16.94 14.00
CA VAL A 42 6.11 -17.82 14.16
C VAL A 42 7.44 -17.08 14.03
N ASN A 43 7.46 -15.93 13.37
CA ASN A 43 8.61 -15.04 13.30
C ASN A 43 8.17 -13.60 13.03
N GLU A 44 8.97 -12.63 13.44
CA GLU A 44 8.74 -11.20 13.14
C GLU A 44 10.05 -10.44 12.93
N VAL A 45 10.01 -9.44 12.05
CA VAL A 45 11.14 -8.55 11.75
C VAL A 45 10.63 -7.13 11.60
N THR A 46 11.41 -6.14 12.03
CA THR A 46 11.06 -4.72 11.89
C THR A 46 12.24 -3.94 11.35
N HIS A 47 12.01 -3.15 10.31
CA HIS A 47 12.98 -2.24 9.72
C HIS A 47 12.49 -0.81 9.78
N GLU A 48 13.26 0.05 10.43
CA GLU A 48 13.00 1.49 10.51
C GLU A 48 13.47 2.20 9.24
N TYR A 49 12.85 3.34 8.94
CA TYR A 49 13.23 4.25 7.87
C TYR A 49 13.00 5.70 8.26
N PRO A 50 13.73 6.65 7.64
CA PRO A 50 13.66 8.04 8.03
C PRO A 50 12.34 8.71 7.64
N LEU A 51 11.91 9.67 8.47
CA LEU A 51 10.94 10.70 8.12
C LEU A 51 11.69 11.95 7.65
N ILE A 52 11.18 12.60 6.62
CA ILE A 52 11.74 13.82 6.05
C ILE A 52 10.80 14.97 6.40
N PHE A 53 11.33 16.03 7.01
CA PHE A 53 10.59 17.23 7.40
C PHE A 53 11.17 18.46 6.67
N PRO A 54 10.81 18.69 5.37
CA PRO A 54 11.41 19.75 4.57
C PRO A 54 11.10 21.15 5.11
N HIS A 55 9.93 21.30 5.72
CA HIS A 55 9.46 22.54 6.37
C HIS A 55 8.69 22.21 7.65
N PRO A 56 8.51 23.17 8.56
CA PRO A 56 7.65 22.98 9.74
C PRO A 56 6.24 22.52 9.36
N GLY A 57 5.78 21.41 9.94
CA GLY A 57 4.47 20.83 9.69
C GLY A 57 4.37 19.99 8.40
N TRP A 58 5.44 19.83 7.63
CA TRP A 58 5.50 18.93 6.47
C TRP A 58 6.07 17.58 6.90
N SER A 59 5.59 16.51 6.28
CA SER A 59 6.05 15.14 6.54
C SER A 59 6.08 14.33 5.26
N GLU A 60 7.25 13.84 4.90
CA GLU A 60 7.50 13.10 3.65
C GLU A 60 8.31 11.85 3.90
N GLN A 61 8.18 10.88 2.99
CA GLN A 61 9.03 9.69 2.93
C GLN A 61 9.33 9.30 1.49
N LYS A 62 10.45 8.62 1.28
CA LYS A 62 10.78 8.01 -0.01
C LYS A 62 10.12 6.64 -0.10
N PRO A 63 9.25 6.37 -1.07
CA PRO A 63 8.65 5.04 -1.24
C PRO A 63 9.69 3.93 -1.43
N GLU A 64 10.86 4.26 -1.95
CA GLU A 64 11.98 3.32 -2.12
C GLU A 64 12.51 2.79 -0.77
N ASP A 65 12.44 3.59 0.30
CA ASP A 65 12.87 3.17 1.63
C ASP A 65 11.92 2.09 2.18
N TRP A 66 10.63 2.18 1.90
CA TRP A 66 9.65 1.15 2.25
C TRP A 66 9.92 -0.17 1.52
N TRP A 67 10.18 -0.08 0.21
CA TRP A 67 10.53 -1.26 -0.58
C TRP A 67 11.84 -1.88 -0.11
N SER A 68 12.84 -1.07 0.20
CA SER A 68 14.13 -1.55 0.75
C SER A 68 13.94 -2.28 2.07
N ALA A 69 13.04 -1.80 2.96
CA ALA A 69 12.71 -2.48 4.20
C ALA A 69 12.10 -3.88 3.97
N VAL A 70 11.21 -4.01 2.96
CA VAL A 70 10.63 -5.30 2.58
C VAL A 70 11.69 -6.24 1.99
N VAL A 71 12.52 -5.74 1.06
CA VAL A 71 13.59 -6.51 0.40
C VAL A 71 14.62 -7.04 1.41
N THR A 72 14.95 -6.23 2.41
CA THR A 72 15.88 -6.65 3.48
C THR A 72 15.19 -7.59 4.47
N GLY A 73 13.96 -7.29 4.84
CA GLY A 73 13.26 -7.96 5.92
C GLY A 73 12.70 -9.33 5.55
N VAL A 74 12.26 -9.57 4.30
CA VAL A 74 11.67 -10.86 3.91
C VAL A 74 12.67 -12.01 4.00
N PRO A 75 13.91 -11.93 3.46
CA PRO A 75 14.91 -12.98 3.66
C PRO A 75 15.30 -13.19 5.13
N GLU A 76 15.25 -12.12 5.93
CA GLU A 76 15.50 -12.18 7.36
C GLU A 76 14.37 -12.89 8.12
N LEU A 77 13.13 -12.58 7.76
CA LEU A 77 11.91 -13.19 8.28
C LEU A 77 11.87 -14.71 7.99
N LEU A 78 12.30 -15.11 6.79
CA LEU A 78 12.28 -16.51 6.33
C LEU A 78 13.51 -17.32 6.76
N ARG A 79 14.42 -16.75 7.58
CA ARG A 79 15.60 -17.49 8.04
C ARG A 79 15.22 -18.72 8.86
N GLY A 80 15.50 -19.90 8.33
CA GLY A 80 15.15 -21.19 8.95
C GLY A 80 13.79 -21.75 8.52
N PHE A 81 13.07 -21.07 7.62
CA PHE A 81 11.82 -21.51 7.02
C PHE A 81 12.02 -21.76 5.51
N ASP A 82 11.20 -22.61 4.95
CA ASP A 82 11.21 -22.87 3.50
C ASP A 82 10.30 -21.85 2.78
N ALA A 83 10.86 -21.00 1.93
CA ALA A 83 10.12 -20.00 1.19
C ALA A 83 9.03 -20.63 0.29
N SER A 84 9.20 -21.89 -0.14
CA SER A 84 8.20 -22.60 -0.94
C SER A 84 6.92 -22.96 -0.16
N GLU A 85 6.96 -22.89 1.17
CA GLU A 85 5.82 -23.09 2.08
C GLU A 85 5.01 -21.78 2.31
N VAL A 86 5.44 -20.64 1.74
CA VAL A 86 4.70 -19.37 1.83
C VAL A 86 3.58 -19.37 0.79
N ALA A 87 2.34 -19.45 1.28
CA ALA A 87 1.14 -19.51 0.45
C ALA A 87 0.60 -18.12 0.01
N GLY A 88 0.94 -17.05 0.75
CA GLY A 88 0.45 -15.73 0.44
C GLY A 88 1.14 -14.60 1.18
N ILE A 89 1.02 -13.39 0.62
CA ILE A 89 1.51 -12.14 1.21
C ILE A 89 0.36 -11.16 1.28
N GLY A 90 0.12 -10.57 2.44
CA GLY A 90 -0.82 -9.49 2.66
C GLY A 90 -0.11 -8.21 3.08
N SER A 91 -0.48 -7.08 2.49
CA SER A 91 0.06 -5.77 2.87
C SER A 91 -1.03 -4.87 3.44
N GLY A 92 -0.75 -4.26 4.58
CA GLY A 92 -1.50 -3.17 5.19
C GLY A 92 -0.55 -2.03 5.58
N GLY A 93 -1.08 -0.95 6.13
CA GLY A 93 -0.20 0.10 6.64
C GLY A 93 -0.77 1.51 6.52
N GLN A 94 0.12 2.50 6.55
CA GLN A 94 -0.28 3.90 6.52
C GLN A 94 -1.08 4.26 5.27
N MET A 95 -2.22 4.89 5.50
CA MET A 95 -3.18 5.31 4.49
C MET A 95 -3.00 6.80 4.12
N HIS A 96 -3.80 7.30 3.17
CA HIS A 96 -3.96 8.71 2.79
C HIS A 96 -2.73 9.38 2.15
N GLY A 97 -1.52 8.86 2.33
CA GLY A 97 -0.31 9.41 1.72
C GLY A 97 -0.42 9.44 0.19
N LEU A 98 0.19 10.43 -0.44
CA LEU A 98 0.23 10.52 -1.90
C LEU A 98 1.56 9.99 -2.43
N VAL A 99 1.52 8.85 -3.11
CA VAL A 99 2.60 8.36 -3.98
C VAL A 99 2.20 8.62 -5.42
N ALA A 100 3.07 9.28 -6.19
CA ALA A 100 2.85 9.60 -7.59
C ALA A 100 4.00 9.03 -8.43
N LEU A 101 3.64 8.23 -9.45
CA LEU A 101 4.61 7.66 -10.40
C LEU A 101 4.42 8.28 -11.79
N ASP A 102 5.51 8.35 -12.54
CA ASP A 102 5.51 8.71 -13.95
C ASP A 102 5.18 7.50 -14.87
N GLU A 103 5.18 7.70 -16.19
CA GLU A 103 4.92 6.64 -17.17
C GLU A 103 5.94 5.51 -17.15
N ALA A 104 7.16 5.75 -16.68
CA ALA A 104 8.22 4.77 -16.54
C ALA A 104 8.27 4.13 -15.14
N ASP A 105 7.23 4.36 -14.32
CA ASP A 105 7.10 3.87 -12.94
C ASP A 105 8.15 4.44 -11.95
N ASN A 106 8.77 5.55 -12.30
CA ASN A 106 9.63 6.25 -11.35
C ASN A 106 8.79 7.07 -10.37
N VAL A 107 9.21 7.08 -9.12
CA VAL A 107 8.64 7.98 -8.10
C VAL A 107 8.99 9.42 -8.46
N ILE A 108 7.97 10.26 -8.66
CA ILE A 108 8.13 11.66 -9.11
C ILE A 108 8.73 12.52 -7.98
N ARG A 109 8.36 12.22 -6.75
CA ARG A 109 8.82 12.94 -5.56
C ARG A 109 8.60 12.08 -4.30
N PRO A 110 9.24 12.41 -3.14
CA PRO A 110 8.88 11.78 -1.87
C PRO A 110 7.37 11.87 -1.59
N ALA A 111 6.79 10.80 -1.04
CA ALA A 111 5.37 10.76 -0.72
C ALA A 111 5.01 11.80 0.34
N ILE A 112 3.92 12.53 0.13
CA ILE A 112 3.33 13.43 1.13
C ILE A 112 2.48 12.57 2.06
N LEU A 113 2.85 12.50 3.35
CA LEU A 113 2.23 11.57 4.30
C LEU A 113 0.90 12.06 4.86
N TRP A 114 0.21 11.15 5.57
CA TRP A 114 -1.09 11.40 6.20
C TRP A 114 -1.05 12.49 7.30
N ASN A 115 0.07 12.63 7.98
CA ASN A 115 0.32 13.61 9.06
C ASN A 115 0.94 14.92 8.55
N ASP A 116 0.95 15.15 7.23
CA ASP A 116 1.43 16.39 6.61
C ASP A 116 0.36 17.48 6.67
N GLY A 117 0.74 18.68 7.10
CA GLY A 117 -0.17 19.82 7.30
C GLY A 117 -0.14 20.88 6.20
N ARG A 118 0.61 20.68 5.08
CA ARG A 118 0.80 21.71 4.05
C ARG A 118 -0.47 22.11 3.31
N THR A 119 -1.50 21.28 3.30
CA THR A 119 -2.68 21.40 2.45
C THR A 119 -3.85 22.16 3.06
N SER A 120 -3.61 23.02 4.06
CA SER A 120 -4.68 23.77 4.74
C SER A 120 -5.50 24.65 3.79
N LYS A 121 -4.86 25.28 2.81
CA LYS A 121 -5.52 26.13 1.79
C LYS A 121 -6.42 25.30 0.86
N GLU A 122 -5.98 24.13 0.47
CA GLU A 122 -6.72 23.20 -0.40
C GLU A 122 -7.90 22.59 0.36
N VAL A 123 -7.74 22.31 1.67
CA VAL A 123 -8.82 21.88 2.56
C VAL A 123 -9.89 22.98 2.68
N ASP A 124 -9.48 24.23 2.86
CA ASP A 124 -10.42 25.37 2.90
C ASP A 124 -11.18 25.54 1.57
N TYR A 125 -10.48 25.41 0.43
CA TYR A 125 -11.11 25.44 -0.89
C TYR A 125 -12.15 24.32 -1.03
N LEU A 126 -11.79 23.08 -0.71
CA LEU A 126 -12.69 21.95 -0.82
C LEU A 126 -13.90 22.08 0.12
N ASN A 127 -13.71 22.45 1.38
CA ASN A 127 -14.80 22.52 2.35
C ASN A 127 -15.71 23.74 2.18
N ASN A 128 -15.16 24.89 1.74
CA ASN A 128 -15.88 26.16 1.75
C ASN A 128 -16.28 26.64 0.35
N VAL A 129 -15.52 26.31 -0.70
CA VAL A 129 -15.82 26.72 -2.08
C VAL A 129 -16.55 25.60 -2.83
N VAL A 130 -16.01 24.37 -2.82
CA VAL A 130 -16.73 23.20 -3.35
C VAL A 130 -17.93 22.89 -2.47
N GLY A 131 -17.75 22.95 -1.15
CA GLY A 131 -18.78 22.82 -0.13
C GLY A 131 -18.86 21.43 0.49
N LYS A 132 -18.99 21.40 1.83
CA LYS A 132 -19.03 20.14 2.60
C LYS A 132 -20.19 19.22 2.19
N ASP A 133 -21.37 19.76 1.94
CA ASP A 133 -22.54 18.98 1.54
C ASP A 133 -22.30 18.31 0.18
N LYS A 134 -21.70 19.04 -0.75
CA LYS A 134 -21.33 18.49 -2.05
C LYS A 134 -20.25 17.40 -1.92
N LEU A 135 -19.17 17.67 -1.16
CA LEU A 135 -18.14 16.64 -0.90
C LEU A 135 -18.74 15.40 -0.28
N SER A 136 -19.60 15.56 0.74
CA SER A 136 -20.29 14.45 1.39
C SER A 136 -21.19 13.66 0.44
N SER A 137 -21.86 14.34 -0.49
CA SER A 137 -22.68 13.65 -1.50
C SER A 137 -21.85 12.86 -2.52
N LEU A 138 -20.62 13.34 -2.83
CA LEU A 138 -19.71 12.71 -3.81
C LEU A 138 -18.85 11.59 -3.21
N THR A 139 -18.51 11.67 -1.91
CA THR A 139 -17.49 10.80 -1.30
C THR A 139 -17.86 10.28 0.09
N ALA A 140 -19.04 10.63 0.61
CA ALA A 140 -19.47 10.36 1.99
C ALA A 140 -18.52 10.96 3.05
N ASN A 141 -17.74 12.00 2.70
CA ASN A 141 -16.76 12.60 3.59
C ASN A 141 -16.59 14.11 3.33
N ILE A 142 -15.86 14.79 4.19
CA ILE A 142 -15.39 16.18 4.02
C ILE A 142 -13.87 16.19 3.91
N ALA A 143 -13.26 17.32 3.51
CA ALA A 143 -11.82 17.39 3.34
C ALA A 143 -11.06 17.54 4.67
N PHE A 144 -9.97 16.80 4.80
CA PHE A 144 -8.97 16.90 5.87
C PHE A 144 -7.55 16.95 5.26
N ALA A 145 -6.62 17.62 5.94
CA ALA A 145 -5.25 17.78 5.44
C ALA A 145 -4.53 16.43 5.21
N GLY A 146 -4.85 15.43 6.02
CA GLY A 146 -4.31 14.08 5.86
C GLY A 146 -4.73 13.35 4.58
N PHE A 147 -5.84 13.70 3.95
CA PHE A 147 -6.40 12.99 2.80
C PHE A 147 -5.62 13.24 1.50
N THR A 148 -5.83 12.36 0.50
CA THR A 148 -5.05 12.37 -0.75
C THR A 148 -5.46 13.51 -1.69
N ALA A 149 -6.75 13.80 -1.84
CA ALA A 149 -7.23 14.83 -2.76
C ALA A 149 -6.65 16.23 -2.49
N PRO A 150 -6.57 16.75 -1.24
CA PRO A 150 -5.91 18.02 -0.97
C PRO A 150 -4.44 18.04 -1.38
N LYS A 151 -3.72 16.91 -1.29
CA LYS A 151 -2.32 16.81 -1.71
C LYS A 151 -2.15 16.90 -3.22
N LEU A 152 -3.09 16.34 -3.97
CA LEU A 152 -3.13 16.48 -5.44
C LEU A 152 -3.35 17.93 -5.85
N LEU A 153 -4.30 18.62 -5.21
CA LEU A 153 -4.55 20.05 -5.44
C LEU A 153 -3.29 20.87 -5.10
N TRP A 154 -2.67 20.62 -3.96
CA TRP A 154 -1.45 21.28 -3.57
C TRP A 154 -0.33 21.07 -4.60
N MET A 155 -0.14 19.83 -5.05
CA MET A 155 0.89 19.48 -6.02
C MET A 155 0.62 20.16 -7.37
N ARG A 156 -0.65 20.25 -7.80
CA ARG A 156 -1.05 20.98 -9.03
C ARG A 156 -0.66 22.46 -8.98
N GLU A 157 -0.85 23.10 -7.81
CA GLU A 157 -0.58 24.53 -7.65
C GLU A 157 0.89 24.85 -7.40
N ASN A 158 1.59 24.03 -6.62
CA ASN A 158 2.92 24.32 -6.12
C ASN A 158 4.03 23.57 -6.87
N GLU A 159 3.70 22.44 -7.51
CA GLU A 159 4.64 21.62 -8.28
C GLU A 159 4.04 21.24 -9.66
N PRO A 160 3.61 22.21 -10.50
CA PRO A 160 2.88 21.89 -11.73
C PRO A 160 3.66 21.02 -12.71
N GLU A 161 4.97 21.11 -12.75
CA GLU A 161 5.80 20.28 -13.63
C GLU A 161 5.90 18.82 -13.14
N ASN A 162 5.84 18.57 -11.83
CA ASN A 162 5.72 17.25 -11.28
C ASN A 162 4.30 16.70 -11.45
N PHE A 163 3.28 17.54 -11.24
CA PHE A 163 1.88 17.15 -11.41
C PHE A 163 1.58 16.67 -12.84
N LYS A 164 2.13 17.32 -13.86
CA LYS A 164 1.97 16.93 -15.28
C LYS A 164 2.56 15.56 -15.60
N LYS A 165 3.53 15.07 -14.83
CA LYS A 165 4.18 13.77 -15.04
C LYS A 165 3.40 12.61 -14.44
N ILE A 166 2.38 12.87 -13.61
CA ILE A 166 1.65 11.81 -12.90
C ILE A 166 0.98 10.89 -13.92
N ALA A 167 1.40 9.63 -13.92
CA ALA A 167 0.76 8.55 -14.66
C ALA A 167 -0.02 7.60 -13.74
N LYS A 168 0.44 7.42 -12.50
CA LYS A 168 -0.21 6.57 -11.49
C LYS A 168 -0.24 7.26 -10.13
N ILE A 169 -1.39 7.17 -9.47
CA ILE A 169 -1.62 7.65 -8.10
C ILE A 169 -1.82 6.43 -7.20
N MET A 170 -1.14 6.38 -6.08
CA MET A 170 -1.18 5.26 -5.13
C MET A 170 -1.17 5.77 -3.69
N LEU A 171 -1.66 4.94 -2.79
CA LEU A 171 -1.38 5.05 -1.36
C LEU A 171 -0.06 4.36 -1.01
N PRO A 172 0.55 4.64 0.16
CA PRO A 172 1.83 4.04 0.54
C PRO A 172 1.82 2.51 0.51
N LYS A 173 0.80 1.85 1.09
CA LYS A 173 0.71 0.38 1.05
C LYS A 173 0.45 -0.17 -0.36
N ASP A 174 -0.28 0.58 -1.21
CA ASP A 174 -0.55 0.19 -2.60
C ASP A 174 0.74 0.19 -3.43
N TYR A 175 1.69 1.08 -3.12
CA TYR A 175 3.01 1.06 -3.74
C TYR A 175 3.75 -0.25 -3.46
N LEU A 176 3.69 -0.80 -2.23
CA LEU A 176 4.27 -2.11 -1.93
C LEU A 176 3.57 -3.23 -2.70
N THR A 177 2.24 -3.22 -2.75
CA THR A 177 1.46 -4.18 -3.55
C THR A 177 1.84 -4.11 -5.03
N TYR A 178 2.02 -2.89 -5.56
CA TYR A 178 2.49 -2.67 -6.93
C TYR A 178 3.90 -3.22 -7.17
N LYS A 179 4.83 -2.99 -6.24
CA LYS A 179 6.21 -3.54 -6.32
C LYS A 179 6.23 -5.07 -6.28
N LEU A 180 5.33 -5.68 -5.53
CA LEU A 180 5.21 -7.14 -5.42
C LEU A 180 4.58 -7.77 -6.66
N THR A 181 3.53 -7.15 -7.21
CA THR A 181 2.64 -7.79 -8.20
C THR A 181 2.64 -7.15 -9.58
N GLY A 182 3.11 -5.91 -9.71
CA GLY A 182 2.95 -5.11 -10.94
C GLY A 182 1.51 -4.62 -11.16
N VAL A 183 0.57 -4.88 -10.25
CA VAL A 183 -0.83 -4.49 -10.39
C VAL A 183 -1.08 -3.17 -9.69
N HIS A 184 -1.53 -2.15 -10.43
CA HIS A 184 -1.96 -0.87 -9.89
C HIS A 184 -3.35 -1.03 -9.25
N ALA A 185 -3.37 -1.24 -7.94
CA ALA A 185 -4.55 -1.62 -7.16
C ALA A 185 -4.69 -0.78 -5.89
N CYS A 186 -5.93 -0.59 -5.44
CA CYS A 186 -6.27 -0.05 -4.14
C CYS A 186 -7.52 -0.76 -3.62
N ASP A 187 -7.67 -0.93 -2.32
CA ASP A 187 -8.91 -1.45 -1.77
C ASP A 187 -9.92 -0.34 -1.46
N TYR A 188 -11.21 -0.72 -1.44
CA TYR A 188 -12.31 0.23 -1.18
C TYR A 188 -12.20 0.91 0.18
N SER A 189 -11.69 0.22 1.20
CA SER A 189 -11.57 0.77 2.55
C SER A 189 -10.63 1.98 2.55
N ASP A 190 -9.42 1.82 2.03
CA ASP A 190 -8.44 2.91 1.98
C ASP A 190 -8.76 3.94 0.90
N ALA A 191 -9.32 3.52 -0.24
CA ALA A 191 -9.78 4.44 -1.28
C ALA A 191 -10.83 5.43 -0.75
N SER A 192 -11.67 5.04 0.21
CA SER A 192 -12.65 5.92 0.85
C SER A 192 -12.00 7.12 1.56
N GLY A 193 -10.78 6.95 2.08
CA GLY A 193 -9.99 8.01 2.72
C GLY A 193 -9.20 8.88 1.77
N MET A 194 -9.21 8.62 0.46
CA MET A 194 -8.58 9.47 -0.54
C MET A 194 -9.38 10.75 -0.85
N LEU A 195 -10.67 10.80 -0.50
CA LEU A 195 -11.64 11.82 -0.91
C LEU A 195 -11.84 11.86 -2.45
N LEU A 196 -11.67 10.73 -3.11
CA LEU A 196 -11.79 10.55 -4.56
C LEU A 196 -12.77 9.41 -4.92
N LEU A 197 -13.16 8.59 -3.94
CA LEU A 197 -14.08 7.46 -4.13
C LEU A 197 -15.52 7.93 -3.91
N ASP A 198 -16.41 7.60 -4.86
CA ASP A 198 -17.85 7.55 -4.62
C ASP A 198 -18.13 6.27 -3.82
N VAL A 199 -18.27 6.43 -2.49
CA VAL A 199 -18.43 5.31 -1.56
C VAL A 199 -19.76 4.59 -1.80
N GLN A 200 -20.80 5.33 -2.18
CA GLN A 200 -22.13 4.77 -2.41
C GLN A 200 -22.15 3.82 -3.61
N HIS A 201 -21.46 4.21 -4.70
CA HIS A 201 -21.45 3.46 -5.95
C HIS A 201 -20.18 2.61 -6.14
N LYS A 202 -19.27 2.62 -5.15
CA LYS A 202 -18.00 1.86 -5.17
C LYS A 202 -17.20 2.10 -6.45
N CYS A 203 -17.01 3.35 -6.84
CA CYS A 203 -16.23 3.75 -8.00
C CYS A 203 -15.53 5.09 -7.79
N TRP A 204 -14.53 5.40 -8.62
CA TRP A 204 -13.92 6.72 -8.58
C TRP A 204 -14.93 7.80 -8.98
N SER A 205 -15.08 8.83 -8.15
CA SER A 205 -15.98 9.97 -8.37
C SER A 205 -15.42 10.85 -9.49
N GLN A 206 -16.04 10.82 -10.68
CA GLN A 206 -15.58 11.63 -11.82
C GLN A 206 -15.50 13.11 -11.48
N GLU A 207 -16.47 13.62 -10.75
CA GLU A 207 -16.49 15.03 -10.36
C GLU A 207 -15.34 15.40 -9.43
N MET A 208 -14.96 14.51 -8.48
CA MET A 208 -13.80 14.73 -7.64
C MET A 208 -12.49 14.66 -8.42
N LEU A 209 -12.39 13.73 -9.40
CA LEU A 209 -11.24 13.67 -10.29
C LEU A 209 -11.09 14.96 -11.09
N ASP A 210 -12.19 15.49 -11.64
CA ASP A 210 -12.21 16.75 -12.40
C ASP A 210 -11.81 17.95 -11.52
N ILE A 211 -12.31 18.02 -10.27
CA ILE A 211 -11.91 19.04 -9.29
C ILE A 211 -10.39 18.98 -9.03
N CYS A 212 -9.82 17.79 -8.88
CA CYS A 212 -8.40 17.61 -8.67
C CYS A 212 -7.56 17.79 -9.96
N GLY A 213 -8.18 17.77 -11.14
CA GLY A 213 -7.51 17.88 -12.43
C GLY A 213 -6.75 16.61 -12.83
N ILE A 214 -7.27 15.44 -12.45
CA ILE A 214 -6.70 14.12 -12.75
C ILE A 214 -7.67 13.27 -13.57
N HIS A 215 -7.15 12.26 -14.25
CA HIS A 215 -7.93 11.37 -15.09
C HIS A 215 -8.13 10.00 -14.43
N LYS A 216 -9.24 9.34 -14.73
CA LYS A 216 -9.53 7.99 -14.22
C LYS A 216 -8.46 6.97 -14.56
N SER A 217 -7.75 7.14 -15.68
CA SER A 217 -6.62 6.27 -16.06
C SER A 217 -5.42 6.34 -15.13
N GLN A 218 -5.30 7.41 -14.32
CA GLN A 218 -4.25 7.57 -13.32
C GLN A 218 -4.60 6.91 -11.99
N MET A 219 -5.84 6.46 -11.83
CA MET A 219 -6.36 5.85 -10.60
C MET A 219 -6.18 4.34 -10.62
N PRO A 220 -5.92 3.71 -9.45
CA PRO A 220 -5.79 2.26 -9.34
C PRO A 220 -7.12 1.54 -9.59
N LYS A 221 -7.04 0.27 -9.99
CA LYS A 221 -8.19 -0.62 -9.98
C LYS A 221 -8.61 -0.90 -8.54
N LEU A 222 -9.92 -0.89 -8.29
CA LEU A 222 -10.49 -1.10 -6.96
C LEU A 222 -10.75 -2.59 -6.71
N TYR A 223 -10.48 -3.02 -5.48
CA TYR A 223 -10.65 -4.38 -4.98
C TYR A 223 -11.32 -4.36 -3.59
N GLU A 224 -11.92 -5.45 -3.17
CA GLU A 224 -12.20 -5.66 -1.75
C GLU A 224 -10.89 -5.99 -1.02
N SER A 225 -10.77 -5.62 0.27
CA SER A 225 -9.52 -5.79 1.03
C SER A 225 -9.05 -7.24 1.18
N PHE A 226 -9.95 -8.20 0.97
CA PHE A 226 -9.67 -9.65 1.03
C PHE A 226 -9.47 -10.31 -0.33
N GLU A 227 -9.62 -9.56 -1.43
CA GLU A 227 -9.42 -10.12 -2.78
C GLU A 227 -7.94 -10.30 -3.11
N VAL A 228 -7.65 -11.34 -3.86
CA VAL A 228 -6.32 -11.56 -4.42
C VAL A 228 -6.09 -10.56 -5.55
N VAL A 229 -5.14 -9.65 -5.36
CA VAL A 229 -4.80 -8.60 -6.34
C VAL A 229 -3.97 -9.18 -7.49
N GLY A 230 -3.05 -10.11 -7.20
CA GLY A 230 -2.15 -10.68 -8.18
C GLY A 230 -1.23 -11.72 -7.57
N GLN A 231 -0.22 -12.12 -8.33
CA GLN A 231 0.87 -13.00 -7.89
C GLN A 231 2.18 -12.21 -7.85
N LEU A 232 3.16 -12.69 -7.10
CA LEU A 232 4.51 -12.13 -7.14
C LEU A 232 5.03 -12.14 -8.59
N THR A 233 5.57 -11.02 -9.03
CA THR A 233 6.34 -11.00 -10.28
C THR A 233 7.62 -11.81 -10.11
N LYS A 234 8.17 -12.31 -11.21
CA LYS A 234 9.46 -13.03 -11.17
C LYS A 234 10.58 -12.17 -10.59
N GLU A 235 10.56 -10.87 -10.88
CA GLU A 235 11.54 -9.92 -10.38
C GLU A 235 11.39 -9.73 -8.87
N ALA A 236 10.17 -9.54 -8.37
CA ALA A 236 9.92 -9.44 -6.94
C ALA A 236 10.32 -10.72 -6.20
N ALA A 237 9.94 -11.90 -6.70
CA ALA A 237 10.30 -13.17 -6.11
C ALA A 237 11.83 -13.37 -6.04
N GLN A 238 12.57 -13.04 -7.11
CA GLN A 238 14.04 -13.11 -7.12
C GLN A 238 14.67 -12.11 -6.15
N THR A 239 14.08 -10.93 -5.99
CA THR A 239 14.59 -9.89 -5.08
C THR A 239 14.36 -10.25 -3.62
N LEU A 240 13.30 -10.98 -3.33
CA LEU A 240 12.93 -11.36 -1.97
C LEU A 240 13.56 -12.68 -1.51
N GLY A 241 14.15 -13.47 -2.42
CA GLY A 241 14.77 -14.78 -2.11
C GLY A 241 13.78 -15.91 -2.21
#